data_d0f1c46224c0a0b2c337a55156c9c105
#
_entry.id   d0f1c46224c0a0b2c337a55156c9c105
#
_cell.length_a   1.000
_cell.length_b   1.000
_cell.length_c   1.000
_cell.angle_alpha   90.00
_cell.angle_beta   90.00
_cell.angle_gamma   90.00
#
_symmetry.space_group_name_H-M   'P 1'
#
loop_
_entity.id
_entity.type
_entity.pdbx_description
1 polymer ?
#
loop_
_entity_poly.entity_id
_entity_poly.type
_entity_poly.pdbx_seq_one_letter_code
_entity_poly.pdbx_strand_id
1 'polypeptide(L)'
;NGIAFSHDEKKLYIADTGEDIKCLYVFDVGVDSITNQKLVYDFKPFFSDGFRSDINGNIWTSAGKAIKCFNPNNELIGQLLVPELVSNLEFGGKEGNILYVTATSSLYSMELNQIGAKYK
;
A
#
# COMPACT_ATOMS: atom_id res chain seq x y z
N ASN A 1 -2.60 9.13 -7.66
CA ASN A 1 -3.71 8.25 -7.27
C ASN A 1 -3.68 8.01 -5.76
N GLY A 2 -3.23 6.84 -5.25
CA GLY A 2 -3.20 6.56 -3.82
C GLY A 2 -2.22 7.44 -3.04
N ILE A 3 -2.54 7.71 -1.78
CA ILE A 3 -1.72 8.46 -0.85
C ILE A 3 -1.88 7.89 0.57
N ALA A 4 -0.79 7.71 1.30
CA ALA A 4 -0.82 7.27 2.69
C ALA A 4 0.45 7.69 3.44
N PHE A 5 0.28 8.02 4.71
CA PHE A 5 1.42 8.19 5.62
C PHE A 5 1.89 6.84 6.19
N SER A 6 3.16 6.76 6.55
CA SER A 6 3.65 5.70 7.43
C SER A 6 2.99 5.82 8.81
N HIS A 7 3.05 4.73 9.59
CA HIS A 7 2.48 4.68 10.93
C HIS A 7 2.96 5.82 11.85
N ASP A 8 4.22 6.21 11.75
CA ASP A 8 4.85 7.29 12.53
C ASP A 8 4.73 8.68 11.87
N GLU A 9 4.05 8.75 10.71
CA GLU A 9 3.85 9.96 9.90
C GLU A 9 5.14 10.64 9.43
N LYS A 10 6.27 9.95 9.47
CA LYS A 10 7.57 10.48 8.99
C LYS A 10 7.80 10.25 7.51
N LYS A 11 7.01 9.39 6.88
CA LYS A 11 7.06 9.08 5.45
C LYS A 11 5.69 9.30 4.82
N LEU A 12 5.70 9.78 3.59
CA LEU A 12 4.50 9.90 2.76
C LEU A 12 4.70 9.08 1.49
N TYR A 13 3.77 8.17 1.22
CA TYR A 13 3.76 7.35 0.02
C TYR A 13 2.74 7.90 -0.96
N ILE A 14 3.13 8.02 -2.23
CA ILE A 14 2.28 8.52 -3.31
C ILE A 14 2.39 7.60 -4.52
N ALA A 15 1.26 7.15 -5.04
CA ALA A 15 1.19 6.39 -6.28
C ALA A 15 0.98 7.34 -7.47
N ASP A 16 1.90 7.30 -8.41
CA ASP A 16 1.77 7.97 -9.69
C ASP A 16 1.32 6.95 -10.74
N THR A 17 0.12 7.13 -11.26
CA THR A 17 -0.52 6.26 -12.24
C THR A 17 -0.67 6.93 -13.60
N GLY A 18 0.16 7.93 -13.89
CA GLY A 18 0.22 8.57 -15.19
C GLY A 18 0.44 7.56 -16.31
N GLU A 19 0.13 7.95 -17.55
CA GLU A 19 0.10 7.02 -18.68
C GLU A 19 1.40 6.23 -18.83
N ASP A 20 2.53 6.89 -18.72
CA ASP A 20 3.86 6.28 -18.86
C ASP A 20 4.55 5.98 -17.52
N ILE A 21 3.91 6.37 -16.40
CA ILE A 21 4.47 6.23 -15.05
C ILE A 21 3.52 5.36 -14.22
N LYS A 22 4.02 4.26 -13.70
CA LYS A 22 3.25 3.32 -12.87
C LYS A 22 4.03 3.03 -11.59
N CYS A 23 4.39 4.08 -10.87
CA CYS A 23 5.35 3.99 -9.76
C CYS A 23 4.73 4.36 -8.41
N LEU A 24 5.24 3.74 -7.37
CA LEU A 24 5.03 4.17 -5.99
C LEU A 24 6.30 4.88 -5.52
N TYR A 25 6.13 6.09 -5.01
CA TYR A 25 7.20 6.90 -4.45
C TYR A 25 7.02 7.08 -2.96
N VAL A 26 8.14 7.30 -2.26
CA VAL A 26 8.14 7.68 -0.85
C VAL A 26 8.94 8.97 -0.66
N PHE A 27 8.45 9.82 0.24
CA PHE A 27 9.03 11.10 0.61
C PHE A 27 9.28 11.14 2.11
N ASP A 28 10.29 11.90 2.52
CA ASP A 28 10.45 12.30 3.92
C ASP A 28 9.49 13.45 4.23
N VAL A 29 8.83 13.39 5.39
CA VAL A 29 7.89 14.41 5.83
C VAL A 29 8.59 15.35 6.81
N GLY A 30 8.66 16.63 6.45
CA GLY A 30 9.15 17.71 7.31
C GLY A 30 7.99 18.48 7.96
N VAL A 31 8.30 19.59 8.61
CA VAL A 31 7.30 20.43 9.29
C VAL A 31 6.30 21.04 8.29
N ASP A 32 6.79 21.51 7.16
CA ASP A 32 6.00 22.22 6.15
C ASP A 32 6.32 21.79 4.71
N SER A 33 7.03 20.68 4.55
CA SER A 33 7.47 20.22 3.23
C SER A 33 7.64 18.71 3.18
N ILE A 34 7.64 18.17 1.96
CA ILE A 34 8.07 16.80 1.67
C ILE A 34 9.35 16.88 0.84
N THR A 35 10.30 15.99 1.11
CA THR A 35 11.64 15.97 0.51
C THR A 35 12.10 14.54 0.22
N ASN A 36 13.26 14.42 -0.44
CA ASN A 36 13.94 13.14 -0.67
C ASN A 36 13.05 12.08 -1.34
N GLN A 37 12.46 12.44 -2.50
CA GLN A 37 11.68 11.49 -3.30
C GLN A 37 12.52 10.25 -3.63
N LYS A 38 12.00 9.08 -3.33
CA LYS A 38 12.60 7.78 -3.68
C LYS A 38 11.58 6.89 -4.36
N LEU A 39 12.03 6.12 -5.35
CA LEU A 39 11.23 5.07 -5.96
C LEU A 39 11.13 3.88 -5.00
N VAL A 40 9.90 3.46 -4.70
CA VAL A 40 9.65 2.21 -3.98
C VAL A 40 9.56 1.05 -4.99
N TYR A 41 8.73 1.21 -6.03
CA TYR A 41 8.53 0.15 -7.03
C TYR A 41 7.93 0.70 -8.32
N ASP A 42 8.31 0.10 -9.45
CA ASP A 42 7.68 0.28 -10.76
C ASP A 42 6.73 -0.90 -11.02
N PHE A 43 5.45 -0.63 -11.12
CA PHE A 43 4.39 -1.65 -11.23
C PHE A 43 4.05 -2.06 -12.66
N LYS A 44 4.69 -1.48 -13.68
CA LYS A 44 4.33 -1.78 -15.07
C LYS A 44 4.24 -3.28 -15.34
N PRO A 45 3.26 -3.76 -16.12
CA PRO A 45 2.21 -3.02 -16.83
C PRO A 45 1.01 -2.60 -15.96
N PHE A 46 0.97 -3.01 -14.71
CA PHE A 46 -0.07 -2.63 -13.75
C PHE A 46 0.30 -1.32 -13.03
N PHE A 47 -0.41 -0.97 -11.98
CA PHE A 47 -0.12 0.20 -11.15
C PHE A 47 -0.57 -0.03 -9.71
N SER A 48 -0.04 0.76 -8.80
CA SER A 48 -0.51 0.88 -7.42
C SER A 48 -1.71 1.82 -7.41
N ASP A 49 -2.87 1.33 -7.01
CA ASP A 49 -4.10 2.12 -6.89
C ASP A 49 -4.32 2.49 -5.42
N GLY A 50 -4.99 1.62 -4.66
CA GLY A 50 -5.13 1.79 -3.22
C GLY A 50 -4.04 1.09 -2.43
N PHE A 51 -3.62 1.69 -1.32
CA PHE A 51 -2.66 1.08 -0.40
C PHE A 51 -2.84 1.59 1.04
N ARG A 52 -2.34 0.82 2.00
CA ARG A 52 -2.41 1.13 3.44
C ARG A 52 -1.11 0.74 4.13
N SER A 53 -0.80 1.43 5.21
CA SER A 53 0.31 1.06 6.10
C SER A 53 -0.16 0.19 7.26
N ASP A 54 0.72 -0.68 7.73
CA ASP A 54 0.52 -1.42 8.98
C ASP A 54 1.31 -0.78 10.15
N ILE A 55 1.15 -1.31 11.36
CA ILE A 55 1.80 -0.78 12.56
C ILE A 55 3.33 -0.95 12.55
N ASN A 56 3.86 -1.81 11.70
CA ASN A 56 5.31 -2.02 11.55
C ASN A 56 5.91 -1.16 10.43
N GLY A 57 5.11 -0.29 9.81
CA GLY A 57 5.53 0.60 8.74
C GLY A 57 5.59 -0.05 7.37
N ASN A 58 5.08 -1.28 7.21
CA ASN A 58 4.98 -1.89 5.89
C ASN A 58 3.85 -1.26 5.09
N ILE A 59 4.02 -1.20 3.78
CA ILE A 59 3.00 -0.72 2.84
C ILE A 59 2.41 -1.91 2.10
N TRP A 60 1.10 -2.05 2.20
CA TRP A 60 0.31 -3.06 1.50
C TRP A 60 -0.41 -2.37 0.35
N THR A 61 -0.15 -2.75 -0.89
CA THR A 61 -0.63 -2.06 -2.08
C THR A 61 -1.24 -2.99 -3.11
N SER A 62 -2.26 -2.51 -3.81
CA SER A 62 -2.76 -3.17 -5.00
C SER A 62 -1.67 -3.22 -6.08
N ALA A 63 -1.61 -4.31 -6.82
CA ALA A 63 -0.59 -4.56 -7.85
C ALA A 63 -1.13 -5.54 -8.90
N GLY A 64 -2.09 -5.11 -9.71
CA GLY A 64 -2.75 -5.99 -10.66
C GLY A 64 -3.61 -7.04 -9.95
N LYS A 65 -3.41 -8.30 -10.23
CA LYS A 65 -4.10 -9.42 -9.55
C LYS A 65 -3.36 -9.87 -8.30
N ALA A 66 -2.82 -8.92 -7.57
CA ALA A 66 -2.06 -9.20 -6.36
C ALA A 66 -2.11 -8.02 -5.39
N ILE A 67 -1.77 -8.29 -4.15
CA ILE A 67 -1.40 -7.29 -3.16
C ILE A 67 0.07 -7.52 -2.84
N LYS A 68 0.89 -6.49 -2.98
CA LYS A 68 2.31 -6.52 -2.63
C LYS A 68 2.54 -5.80 -1.31
N CYS A 69 3.48 -6.32 -0.53
CA CYS A 69 3.87 -5.75 0.74
C CYS A 69 5.34 -5.32 0.70
N PHE A 70 5.60 -4.05 1.02
CA PHE A 70 6.94 -3.47 1.08
C PHE A 70 7.27 -3.08 2.51
N ASN A 71 8.49 -3.36 2.95
CA ASN A 71 8.97 -2.95 4.27
C ASN A 71 9.41 -1.46 4.27
N PRO A 72 9.74 -0.88 5.45
CA PRO A 72 10.21 0.51 5.52
C PRO A 72 11.50 0.81 4.76
N ASN A 73 12.26 -0.21 4.37
CA ASN A 73 13.45 -0.09 3.50
C ASN A 73 13.11 -0.19 2.02
N ASN A 74 11.83 -0.16 1.65
CA ASN A 74 11.32 -0.25 0.27
C ASN A 74 11.60 -1.60 -0.40
N GLU A 75 11.76 -2.65 0.39
CA GLU A 75 11.97 -4.01 -0.11
C GLU A 75 10.63 -4.74 -0.19
N LEU A 76 10.41 -5.44 -1.30
CA LEU A 76 9.25 -6.33 -1.47
C LEU A 76 9.43 -7.55 -0.56
N ILE A 77 8.59 -7.69 0.46
CA ILE A 77 8.68 -8.77 1.45
C ILE A 77 7.58 -9.81 1.33
N GLY A 78 6.55 -9.55 0.53
CA GLY A 78 5.48 -10.53 0.37
C GLY A 78 4.50 -10.14 -0.72
N GLN A 79 3.70 -11.12 -1.12
CA GLN A 79 2.67 -10.96 -2.12
C GLN A 79 1.50 -11.91 -1.82
N LEU A 80 0.29 -11.39 -1.97
CA LEU A 80 -0.96 -12.15 -1.89
C LEU A 80 -1.62 -12.14 -3.27
N LEU A 81 -1.85 -13.31 -3.84
CA LEU A 81 -2.53 -13.43 -5.14
C LEU A 81 -4.04 -13.30 -4.95
N VAL A 82 -4.67 -12.57 -5.85
CA VAL A 82 -6.13 -12.34 -5.87
C VAL A 82 -6.66 -12.75 -7.25
N PRO A 83 -7.81 -13.43 -7.34
CA PRO A 83 -8.32 -13.90 -8.62
C PRO A 83 -8.69 -12.81 -9.62
N GLU A 84 -8.92 -11.57 -9.14
CA GLU A 84 -9.35 -10.43 -9.95
C GLU A 84 -8.40 -9.24 -9.77
N LEU A 85 -8.52 -8.23 -10.65
CA LEU A 85 -7.74 -6.98 -10.54
C LEU A 85 -8.14 -6.23 -9.28
N VAL A 86 -7.17 -5.99 -8.42
CA VAL A 86 -7.34 -5.29 -7.14
C VAL A 86 -7.37 -3.78 -7.37
N SER A 87 -8.34 -3.09 -6.77
CA SER A 87 -8.44 -1.63 -6.81
C SER A 87 -8.10 -0.96 -5.49
N ASN A 88 -8.52 -1.53 -4.37
CA ASN A 88 -8.28 -0.92 -3.06
C ASN A 88 -8.25 -1.96 -1.96
N LEU A 89 -7.76 -1.58 -0.80
CA LEU A 89 -7.71 -2.44 0.37
C LEU A 89 -7.78 -1.61 1.65
N GLU A 90 -8.25 -2.24 2.73
CA GLU A 90 -8.35 -1.61 4.04
C GLU A 90 -8.25 -2.65 5.14
N PHE A 91 -7.53 -2.31 6.20
CA PHE A 91 -7.51 -3.11 7.43
C PHE A 91 -8.79 -2.88 8.24
N GLY A 92 -9.34 -3.95 8.77
CA GLY A 92 -10.55 -3.92 9.56
C GLY A 92 -10.62 -5.07 10.56
N GLY A 93 -11.83 -5.34 11.04
CA GLY A 93 -12.06 -6.32 12.08
C GLY A 93 -11.79 -5.77 13.48
N LYS A 94 -12.19 -6.52 14.49
CA LYS A 94 -12.07 -6.12 15.89
C LYS A 94 -10.62 -5.85 16.29
N GLU A 95 -9.71 -6.70 15.84
CA GLU A 95 -8.27 -6.61 16.16
C GLU A 95 -7.48 -5.83 15.10
N GLY A 96 -8.11 -5.36 14.02
CA GLY A 96 -7.46 -4.62 12.94
C GLY A 96 -6.58 -5.47 12.01
N ASN A 97 -6.76 -6.78 12.02
CA ASN A 97 -5.92 -7.74 11.27
C ASN A 97 -6.66 -8.43 10.12
N ILE A 98 -7.86 -7.98 9.80
CA ILE A 98 -8.57 -8.46 8.62
C ILE A 98 -8.31 -7.49 7.47
N LEU A 99 -7.74 -7.97 6.39
CA LEU A 99 -7.55 -7.18 5.17
C LEU A 99 -8.75 -7.38 4.25
N TYR A 100 -9.51 -6.32 4.03
CA TYR A 100 -10.60 -6.27 3.06
C TYR A 100 -10.08 -5.72 1.75
N VAL A 101 -10.47 -6.35 0.64
CA VAL A 101 -9.92 -6.05 -0.68
C VAL A 101 -11.05 -5.94 -1.69
N THR A 102 -11.15 -4.79 -2.34
CA THR A 102 -12.05 -4.62 -3.50
C THR A 102 -11.30 -4.97 -4.77
N ALA A 103 -11.91 -5.82 -5.59
CA ALA A 103 -11.32 -6.25 -6.85
C ALA A 103 -12.42 -6.50 -7.86
N THR A 104 -12.34 -5.89 -9.01
CA THR A 104 -13.29 -5.92 -10.13
C THR A 104 -14.77 -6.05 -9.71
N SER A 105 -15.25 -7.28 -9.50
CA SER A 105 -16.67 -7.57 -9.18
C SER A 105 -16.87 -8.10 -7.75
N SER A 106 -15.81 -8.20 -6.94
CA SER A 106 -15.84 -8.92 -5.67
C SER A 106 -15.22 -8.14 -4.52
N LEU A 107 -15.67 -8.46 -3.31
CA LEU A 107 -15.05 -8.07 -2.06
C LEU A 107 -14.44 -9.32 -1.42
N TYR A 108 -13.14 -9.30 -1.21
CA TYR A 108 -12.41 -10.38 -0.52
C TYR A 108 -12.04 -9.95 0.88
N SER A 109 -11.84 -10.91 1.76
CA SER A 109 -11.24 -10.68 3.06
C SER A 109 -10.26 -11.79 3.41
N MET A 110 -9.23 -11.43 4.16
CA MET A 110 -8.25 -12.39 4.66
C MET A 110 -7.73 -11.96 6.03
N GLU A 111 -7.53 -12.92 6.90
CA GLU A 111 -6.93 -12.68 8.21
C GLU A 111 -5.40 -12.69 8.07
N LEU A 112 -4.75 -11.69 8.63
CA LEU A 112 -3.30 -11.54 8.60
C LEU A 112 -2.71 -11.56 10.01
N ASN A 113 -1.40 -11.76 10.09
CA ASN A 113 -0.63 -11.58 11.33
C ASN A 113 -0.22 -10.11 11.53
N GLN A 114 -0.60 -9.22 10.61
CA GLN A 114 -0.31 -7.80 10.66
C GLN A 114 -1.57 -7.01 11.01
N ILE A 115 -1.36 -5.86 11.64
CA ILE A 115 -2.43 -4.97 12.10
C ILE A 115 -2.28 -3.63 11.37
N GLY A 116 -3.37 -3.08 10.87
CA GLY A 116 -3.37 -1.78 10.19
C GLY A 116 -2.91 -0.65 11.11
N ALA A 117 -2.20 0.35 10.55
CA ALA A 117 -1.60 1.45 11.33
C ALA A 117 -2.61 2.22 12.18
N LYS A 118 -3.86 2.32 11.74
CA LYS A 118 -4.93 3.01 12.47
C LYS A 118 -5.38 2.29 13.75
N TYR A 119 -4.96 1.05 13.96
CA TYR A 119 -5.35 0.23 15.12
C TYR A 119 -4.27 0.14 16.19
N LYS A 120 -3.33 1.03 16.16
CA LYS A 120 -2.23 1.10 17.14
C LYS A 120 -2.69 1.33 18.58
#